data_b40aff082a2a561c65b6317fc7b30bd9
#
_entry.id   b40aff082a2a561c65b6317fc7b30bd9
#
_cell.length_a   1.000
_cell.length_b   1.000
_cell.length_c   1.000
_cell.angle_alpha   90.00
_cell.angle_beta   90.00
_cell.angle_gamma   90.00
#
_symmetry.space_group_name_H-M   'P 1'
#
loop_
_entity.id
_entity.type
_entity.pdbx_description
1 polymer ?
#
loop_
_entity_poly.entity_id
_entity_poly.type
_entity_poly.pdbx_seq_one_letter_code
_entity_poly.pdbx_strand_id
1 'polypeptide(L)'
;MVILENFIQNEYLRSLIILLGTIIFVTFSYFILKFIVKRIAGRKKSYGEFILKKLSKPVLLIILFSGVYTALKSLTFLNEHYRWIDGGIFVIITLLSALLVSNIVSIVMLGYLKVRKGFERPPGLLSKTLSAIIFVIAIIIILGYFKLDITPMIAGVGLGALAIGLALQSTLTNFFAGVHILSDQPIRVGDFIELDKDTYGVVEDIGWRSTRIRMLTDNLLIIPNGKLAENNIINYSMPKQDFSIWIPCGVAYESDLKKVERVTLEVSREIQKTVEGAVKDYEPVFRYKEFGDSNINFIAVLRIRDPMSRFVVRNEFIKALKERFNKENIEISWPVRKIYNMK
;
A
#
# COMPACT_ATOMS: atom_id res chain seq x y z
N MET A 1 -12.26 -52.26 40.93
CA MET A 1 -12.70 -50.91 41.22
C MET A 1 -11.93 -50.34 42.41
N VAL A 2 -11.90 -51.01 43.58
CA VAL A 2 -11.18 -50.58 44.80
C VAL A 2 -9.67 -50.35 44.62
N ILE A 3 -8.99 -51.11 43.75
CA ILE A 3 -7.55 -50.98 43.48
C ILE A 3 -7.28 -49.68 42.68
N LEU A 4 -8.16 -49.31 41.75
CA LEU A 4 -8.08 -48.08 40.97
C LEU A 4 -8.37 -46.82 41.80
N GLU A 5 -9.30 -46.90 42.74
CA GLU A 5 -9.60 -45.82 43.70
C GLU A 5 -8.45 -45.54 44.66
N ASN A 6 -7.83 -46.59 45.24
CA ASN A 6 -6.63 -46.46 46.08
C ASN A 6 -5.41 -45.90 45.28
N PHE A 7 -5.32 -46.23 43.98
CA PHE A 7 -4.27 -45.71 43.10
C PHE A 7 -4.43 -44.22 42.82
N ILE A 8 -5.65 -43.71 42.66
CA ILE A 8 -5.95 -42.29 42.41
C ILE A 8 -5.87 -41.45 43.70
N GLN A 9 -6.08 -42.06 44.87
CA GLN A 9 -5.96 -41.37 46.16
C GLN A 9 -4.50 -41.13 46.60
N ASN A 10 -3.53 -41.86 46.05
CA ASN A 10 -2.11 -41.64 46.36
C ASN A 10 -1.55 -40.45 45.53
N GLU A 11 -1.32 -39.32 46.21
CA GLU A 11 -0.84 -38.05 45.61
C GLU A 11 0.48 -38.26 44.82
N TYR A 12 1.40 -39.03 45.32
CA TYR A 12 2.70 -39.30 44.66
C TYR A 12 2.50 -40.03 43.35
N LEU A 13 1.62 -41.02 43.36
CA LEU A 13 1.31 -41.83 42.18
C LEU A 13 0.62 -40.99 41.10
N ARG A 14 -0.35 -40.14 41.51
CA ARG A 14 -1.02 -39.17 40.60
C ARG A 14 -0.03 -38.20 39.99
N SER A 15 0.88 -37.62 40.81
CA SER A 15 1.93 -36.72 40.31
C SER A 15 2.86 -37.42 39.32
N LEU A 16 3.23 -38.69 39.58
CA LEU A 16 4.07 -39.49 38.67
C LEU A 16 3.39 -39.74 37.35
N ILE A 17 2.08 -40.11 37.36
CA ILE A 17 1.29 -40.34 36.15
C ILE A 17 1.19 -39.05 35.32
N ILE A 18 0.97 -37.89 35.95
CA ILE A 18 0.93 -36.60 35.26
C ILE A 18 2.28 -36.31 34.60
N LEU A 19 3.40 -36.54 35.28
CA LEU A 19 4.75 -36.33 34.73
C LEU A 19 5.03 -37.24 33.54
N LEU A 20 4.70 -38.53 33.65
CA LEU A 20 4.87 -39.49 32.55
C LEU A 20 3.98 -39.10 31.36
N GLY A 21 2.71 -38.76 31.61
CA GLY A 21 1.78 -38.25 30.59
C GLY A 21 2.31 -36.96 29.92
N THR A 22 2.91 -36.07 30.69
CA THR A 22 3.54 -34.85 30.17
C THR A 22 4.70 -35.16 29.23
N ILE A 23 5.58 -36.08 29.59
CA ILE A 23 6.71 -36.49 28.74
C ILE A 23 6.22 -37.09 27.44
N ILE A 24 5.21 -37.96 27.49
CA ILE A 24 4.58 -38.54 26.31
C ILE A 24 3.99 -37.42 25.43
N PHE A 25 3.26 -36.50 26.04
CA PHE A 25 2.63 -35.37 25.32
C PHE A 25 3.66 -34.41 24.71
N VAL A 26 4.76 -34.13 25.38
CA VAL A 26 5.90 -33.33 24.84
C VAL A 26 6.47 -34.03 23.60
N THR A 27 6.70 -35.35 23.70
CA THR A 27 7.25 -36.14 22.58
C THR A 27 6.28 -36.14 21.39
N PHE A 28 5.01 -36.36 21.64
CA PHE A 28 3.95 -36.33 20.61
C PHE A 28 3.83 -34.96 19.96
N SER A 29 3.83 -33.88 20.76
CA SER A 29 3.80 -32.52 20.28
C SER A 29 5.03 -32.15 19.41
N TYR A 30 6.21 -32.70 19.71
CA TYR A 30 7.38 -32.55 18.85
C TYR A 30 7.16 -33.19 17.47
N PHE A 31 6.60 -34.39 17.39
CA PHE A 31 6.30 -35.05 16.13
C PHE A 31 5.25 -34.29 15.30
N ILE A 32 4.19 -33.77 15.95
CA ILE A 32 3.18 -32.92 15.31
C ILE A 32 3.80 -31.68 14.75
N LEU A 33 4.59 -30.94 15.55
CA LEU A 33 5.30 -29.73 15.10
C LEU A 33 6.21 -30.03 13.91
N LYS A 34 6.96 -31.12 13.97
CA LYS A 34 7.82 -31.55 12.86
C LYS A 34 7.03 -31.84 11.60
N PHE A 35 5.87 -32.50 11.73
CA PHE A 35 4.97 -32.80 10.61
C PHE A 35 4.39 -31.49 9.98
N ILE A 36 3.85 -30.59 10.80
CA ILE A 36 3.27 -29.32 10.37
C ILE A 36 4.34 -28.46 9.67
N VAL A 37 5.51 -28.31 10.29
CA VAL A 37 6.59 -27.51 9.72
C VAL A 37 7.09 -28.09 8.40
N LYS A 38 7.18 -29.43 8.29
CA LYS A 38 7.54 -30.10 7.04
C LYS A 38 6.51 -29.82 5.92
N ARG A 39 5.23 -29.78 6.27
CA ARG A 39 4.15 -29.49 5.32
C ARG A 39 4.17 -28.02 4.84
N ILE A 40 4.39 -27.07 5.77
CA ILE A 40 4.46 -25.63 5.46
C ILE A 40 5.72 -25.27 4.67
N ALA A 41 6.86 -25.85 5.03
CA ALA A 41 8.14 -25.56 4.38
C ALA A 41 8.23 -26.12 2.95
N GLY A 42 7.38 -27.06 2.57
CA GLY A 42 7.35 -27.70 1.26
C GLY A 42 8.73 -28.26 0.86
N ARG A 43 9.19 -27.94 -0.36
CA ARG A 43 10.50 -28.41 -0.88
C ARG A 43 11.73 -27.73 -0.26
N LYS A 44 11.55 -26.64 0.52
CA LYS A 44 12.68 -25.88 1.10
C LYS A 44 13.07 -26.41 2.49
N LYS A 45 13.80 -27.53 2.51
CA LYS A 45 14.22 -28.24 3.73
C LYS A 45 14.93 -27.34 4.76
N SER A 46 15.86 -26.50 4.32
CA SER A 46 16.63 -25.58 5.20
C SER A 46 15.76 -24.55 5.91
N TYR A 47 14.69 -24.08 5.27
CA TYR A 47 13.73 -23.15 5.89
C TYR A 47 12.85 -23.83 6.93
N GLY A 48 12.42 -25.08 6.64
CA GLY A 48 11.69 -25.88 7.61
C GLY A 48 12.49 -26.20 8.87
N GLU A 49 13.76 -26.57 8.73
CA GLU A 49 14.64 -26.83 9.87
C GLU A 49 14.83 -25.58 10.73
N PHE A 50 14.99 -24.40 10.12
CA PHE A 50 15.09 -23.13 10.83
C PHE A 50 13.82 -22.81 11.64
N ILE A 51 12.63 -22.97 11.05
CA ILE A 51 11.34 -22.76 11.74
C ILE A 51 11.21 -23.75 12.91
N LEU A 52 11.48 -25.03 12.65
CA LEU A 52 11.38 -26.08 13.68
C LEU A 52 12.30 -25.76 14.86
N LYS A 53 13.55 -25.41 14.60
CA LYS A 53 14.53 -25.08 15.64
C LYS A 53 14.09 -23.87 16.50
N LYS A 54 13.49 -22.85 15.89
CA LYS A 54 13.02 -21.66 16.61
C LYS A 54 11.74 -21.87 17.40
N LEU A 55 10.78 -22.66 16.89
CA LEU A 55 9.47 -22.83 17.53
C LEU A 55 9.42 -24.01 18.49
N SER A 56 10.10 -25.12 18.19
CA SER A 56 9.98 -26.34 18.99
C SER A 56 10.44 -26.16 20.44
N LYS A 57 11.60 -25.53 20.66
CA LYS A 57 12.13 -25.34 22.02
C LYS A 57 11.16 -24.61 22.95
N PRO A 58 10.69 -23.38 22.67
CA PRO A 58 9.79 -22.69 23.59
C PRO A 58 8.45 -23.42 23.76
N VAL A 59 7.87 -24.00 22.69
CA VAL A 59 6.60 -24.73 22.79
C VAL A 59 6.73 -25.95 23.69
N LEU A 60 7.77 -26.78 23.48
CA LEU A 60 7.98 -27.97 24.28
C LEU A 60 8.28 -27.64 25.74
N LEU A 61 9.03 -26.58 26.00
CA LEU A 61 9.30 -26.11 27.36
C LEU A 61 8.01 -25.59 28.04
N ILE A 62 7.15 -24.85 27.34
CA ILE A 62 5.86 -24.41 27.90
C ILE A 62 5.03 -25.62 28.30
N ILE A 63 4.92 -26.63 27.44
CA ILE A 63 4.16 -27.86 27.73
C ILE A 63 4.80 -28.59 28.92
N LEU A 64 6.12 -28.72 28.96
CA LEU A 64 6.84 -29.37 30.05
C LEU A 64 6.60 -28.64 31.38
N PHE A 65 6.80 -27.32 31.44
CA PHE A 65 6.58 -26.57 32.68
C PHE A 65 5.13 -26.53 33.12
N SER A 66 4.16 -26.53 32.19
CA SER A 66 2.73 -26.68 32.51
C SER A 66 2.41 -28.04 33.09
N GLY A 67 3.01 -29.09 32.57
CA GLY A 67 2.84 -30.45 33.11
C GLY A 67 3.53 -30.63 34.47
N VAL A 68 4.74 -30.08 34.64
CA VAL A 68 5.43 -30.07 35.95
C VAL A 68 4.60 -29.29 36.97
N TYR A 69 4.03 -28.14 36.58
CA TYR A 69 3.14 -27.38 37.45
C TYR A 69 1.93 -28.16 37.93
N THR A 70 1.24 -28.84 37.00
CA THR A 70 0.08 -29.67 37.36
C THR A 70 0.44 -30.88 38.24
N ALA A 71 1.62 -31.45 38.02
CA ALA A 71 2.15 -32.52 38.85
C ALA A 71 2.48 -32.05 40.26
N LEU A 72 3.19 -30.90 40.40
CA LEU A 72 3.50 -30.30 41.72
C LEU A 72 2.22 -29.92 42.46
N LYS A 73 1.22 -29.40 41.77
CA LYS A 73 -0.06 -29.01 42.39
C LYS A 73 -0.90 -30.19 42.87
N SER A 74 -0.54 -31.42 42.47
CA SER A 74 -1.18 -32.62 42.97
C SER A 74 -0.64 -33.11 44.31
N LEU A 75 0.43 -32.48 44.85
CA LEU A 75 1.15 -32.90 46.08
C LEU A 75 0.75 -31.98 47.22
N THR A 76 0.00 -32.49 48.22
CA THR A 76 -0.53 -31.69 49.34
C THR A 76 0.55 -31.14 50.28
N PHE A 77 1.69 -31.82 50.38
CA PHE A 77 2.77 -31.36 51.25
C PHE A 77 3.44 -30.03 50.79
N LEU A 78 3.19 -29.63 49.53
CA LEU A 78 3.69 -28.37 48.92
C LEU A 78 2.74 -27.20 49.15
N ASN A 79 1.61 -27.37 49.83
CA ASN A 79 0.56 -26.31 49.96
C ASN A 79 1.12 -24.98 50.51
N GLU A 80 2.02 -25.05 51.47
CA GLU A 80 2.66 -23.84 52.05
C GLU A 80 3.58 -23.09 51.06
N HIS A 81 4.06 -23.78 50.03
CA HIS A 81 5.00 -23.26 49.07
C HIS A 81 4.34 -22.91 47.74
N TYR A 82 3.04 -23.19 47.53
CA TYR A 82 2.39 -22.96 46.26
C TYR A 82 2.49 -21.54 45.76
N ARG A 83 2.45 -20.55 46.65
CA ARG A 83 2.60 -19.14 46.25
C ARG A 83 3.90 -18.87 45.50
N TRP A 84 4.98 -19.49 45.91
CA TRP A 84 6.30 -19.35 45.26
C TRP A 84 6.39 -20.18 43.99
N ILE A 85 5.80 -21.37 43.99
CA ILE A 85 5.76 -22.26 42.84
C ILE A 85 4.89 -21.62 41.72
N ASP A 86 3.71 -21.13 42.06
CA ASP A 86 2.82 -20.45 41.11
C ASP A 86 3.49 -19.23 40.49
N GLY A 87 4.15 -18.38 41.32
CA GLY A 87 4.87 -17.22 40.86
C GLY A 87 6.05 -17.57 39.95
N GLY A 88 6.86 -18.55 40.35
CA GLY A 88 8.03 -18.98 39.57
C GLY A 88 7.64 -19.57 38.21
N ILE A 89 6.63 -20.45 38.19
CA ILE A 89 6.16 -21.06 36.96
C ILE A 89 5.47 -20.04 36.05
N PHE A 90 4.69 -19.11 36.62
CA PHE A 90 4.09 -18.01 35.87
C PHE A 90 5.14 -17.16 35.14
N VAL A 91 6.22 -16.81 35.83
CA VAL A 91 7.36 -16.08 35.22
C VAL A 91 7.97 -16.86 34.06
N ILE A 92 8.27 -18.14 34.28
CA ILE A 92 8.88 -19.01 33.27
C ILE A 92 7.99 -19.13 32.03
N ILE A 93 6.69 -19.44 32.22
CA ILE A 93 5.74 -19.60 31.12
C ILE A 93 5.57 -18.27 30.38
N THR A 94 5.48 -17.14 31.07
CA THR A 94 5.33 -15.82 30.45
C THR A 94 6.56 -15.47 29.61
N LEU A 95 7.77 -15.70 30.10
CA LEU A 95 9.00 -15.45 29.35
C LEU A 95 9.16 -16.39 28.14
N LEU A 96 8.81 -17.67 28.30
CA LEU A 96 8.79 -18.63 27.18
C LEU A 96 7.75 -18.27 26.14
N SER A 97 6.58 -17.77 26.55
CA SER A 97 5.53 -17.27 25.64
C SER A 97 6.00 -16.03 24.88
N ALA A 98 6.66 -15.08 25.56
CA ALA A 98 7.27 -13.92 24.93
C ALA A 98 8.34 -14.31 23.90
N LEU A 99 9.19 -15.28 24.24
CA LEU A 99 10.20 -15.84 23.33
C LEU A 99 9.55 -16.53 22.12
N LEU A 100 8.47 -17.26 22.33
CA LEU A 100 7.72 -17.90 21.24
C LEU A 100 7.12 -16.86 20.30
N VAL A 101 6.44 -15.83 20.82
CA VAL A 101 5.86 -14.74 20.02
C VAL A 101 6.97 -13.99 19.26
N SER A 102 8.08 -13.66 19.90
CA SER A 102 9.25 -13.02 19.27
C SER A 102 9.80 -13.86 18.11
N ASN A 103 9.89 -15.18 18.28
CA ASN A 103 10.33 -16.11 17.25
C ASN A 103 9.34 -16.17 16.07
N ILE A 104 8.02 -16.20 16.34
CA ILE A 104 6.99 -16.16 15.31
C ILE A 104 7.10 -14.89 14.49
N VAL A 105 7.17 -13.72 15.14
CA VAL A 105 7.34 -12.42 14.46
C VAL A 105 8.58 -12.44 13.56
N SER A 106 9.70 -12.95 14.08
CA SER A 106 10.96 -13.06 13.32
C SER A 106 10.82 -13.95 12.09
N ILE A 107 10.09 -15.08 12.19
CA ILE A 107 9.88 -16.02 11.08
C ILE A 107 8.98 -15.40 10.01
N VAL A 108 7.88 -14.76 10.41
CA VAL A 108 6.95 -14.07 9.48
C VAL A 108 7.69 -12.97 8.71
N MET A 109 8.47 -12.15 9.41
CA MET A 109 9.29 -11.11 8.77
C MET A 109 10.29 -11.68 7.76
N LEU A 110 11.00 -12.75 8.12
CA LEU A 110 11.92 -13.42 7.20
C LEU A 110 11.22 -13.99 5.98
N GLY A 111 10.03 -14.59 6.16
CA GLY A 111 9.22 -15.13 5.07
C GLY A 111 8.81 -14.04 4.08
N TYR A 112 8.30 -12.92 4.58
CA TYR A 112 7.84 -11.79 3.76
C TYR A 112 8.99 -11.14 2.97
N LEU A 113 10.16 -10.95 3.59
CA LEU A 113 11.30 -10.28 2.96
C LEU A 113 12.03 -11.15 1.94
N LYS A 114 12.03 -12.48 2.10
CA LYS A 114 12.60 -13.42 1.11
C LYS A 114 11.81 -13.51 -0.19
N VAL A 115 10.51 -13.22 -0.16
CA VAL A 115 9.66 -13.23 -1.36
C VAL A 115 9.96 -12.03 -2.27
N ARG A 116 10.37 -10.89 -1.73
CA ARG A 116 10.81 -9.72 -2.51
C ARG A 116 12.32 -9.82 -2.75
N LYS A 117 12.70 -10.16 -3.99
CA LYS A 117 14.09 -10.17 -4.48
C LYS A 117 14.77 -8.84 -4.10
N GLY A 118 15.77 -8.88 -3.24
CA GLY A 118 16.58 -7.69 -2.89
C GLY A 118 17.03 -7.60 -1.44
N PHE A 119 16.42 -8.34 -0.50
CA PHE A 119 16.89 -8.38 0.89
C PHE A 119 17.41 -9.78 1.24
N GLU A 120 18.71 -9.97 1.20
CA GLU A 120 19.34 -11.22 1.63
C GLU A 120 19.26 -11.44 3.14
N ARG A 121 19.10 -10.36 3.92
CA ARG A 121 18.94 -10.40 5.39
C ARG A 121 17.86 -9.42 5.83
N PRO A 122 16.94 -9.81 6.76
CA PRO A 122 16.03 -8.85 7.35
C PRO A 122 16.83 -7.78 8.09
N PRO A 123 16.33 -6.54 8.13
CA PRO A 123 16.94 -5.53 8.99
C PRO A 123 16.92 -6.05 10.42
N GLY A 124 18.08 -6.50 10.90
CA GLY A 124 18.23 -7.10 12.25
C GLY A 124 17.75 -6.16 13.35
N LEU A 125 17.78 -4.85 13.06
CA LEU A 125 17.29 -3.80 13.94
C LEU A 125 15.76 -3.94 14.18
N LEU A 126 14.94 -4.06 13.14
CA LEU A 126 13.49 -4.14 13.28
C LEU A 126 13.03 -5.37 14.07
N SER A 127 13.65 -6.53 13.79
CA SER A 127 13.36 -7.76 14.55
C SER A 127 13.75 -7.62 16.03
N LYS A 128 14.88 -6.99 16.34
CA LYS A 128 15.32 -6.76 17.71
C LYS A 128 14.41 -5.77 18.45
N THR A 129 13.98 -4.70 17.78
CA THR A 129 13.07 -3.70 18.36
C THR A 129 11.71 -4.32 18.72
N LEU A 130 11.12 -5.11 17.79
CA LEU A 130 9.87 -5.82 18.07
C LEU A 130 10.02 -6.84 19.21
N SER A 131 11.14 -7.55 19.24
CA SER A 131 11.43 -8.47 20.35
C SER A 131 11.54 -7.72 21.69
N ALA A 132 12.21 -6.57 21.72
CA ALA A 132 12.31 -5.76 22.92
C ALA A 132 10.93 -5.31 23.44
N ILE A 133 10.05 -4.87 22.55
CA ILE A 133 8.66 -4.49 22.91
C ILE A 133 7.91 -5.69 23.52
N ILE A 134 8.03 -6.88 22.91
CA ILE A 134 7.38 -8.10 23.41
C ILE A 134 7.88 -8.44 24.83
N PHE A 135 9.19 -8.34 25.08
CA PHE A 135 9.74 -8.59 26.40
C PHE A 135 9.35 -7.53 27.44
N VAL A 136 9.25 -6.26 27.06
CA VAL A 136 8.72 -5.18 27.94
C VAL A 136 7.29 -5.51 28.36
N ILE A 137 6.44 -5.92 27.43
CA ILE A 137 5.05 -6.33 27.74
C ILE A 137 5.04 -7.54 28.67
N ALA A 138 5.91 -8.54 28.43
CA ALA A 138 6.01 -9.72 29.29
C ALA A 138 6.43 -9.34 30.73
N ILE A 139 7.36 -8.40 30.90
CA ILE A 139 7.78 -7.90 32.20
C ILE A 139 6.61 -7.21 32.92
N ILE A 140 5.84 -6.35 32.22
CA ILE A 140 4.65 -5.68 32.79
C ILE A 140 3.62 -6.71 33.27
N ILE A 141 3.36 -7.77 32.48
CA ILE A 141 2.45 -8.86 32.84
C ILE A 141 2.95 -9.58 34.11
N ILE A 142 4.25 -9.86 34.21
CA ILE A 142 4.85 -10.50 35.37
C ILE A 142 4.69 -9.62 36.63
N LEU A 143 5.02 -8.33 36.53
CA LEU A 143 4.92 -7.40 37.66
C LEU A 143 3.47 -7.24 38.13
N GLY A 144 2.50 -7.19 37.17
CA GLY A 144 1.06 -7.15 37.50
C GLY A 144 0.58 -8.41 38.22
N TYR A 145 1.10 -9.61 37.84
CA TYR A 145 0.80 -10.85 38.57
C TYR A 145 1.24 -10.81 40.04
N PHE A 146 2.39 -10.18 40.31
CA PHE A 146 2.87 -9.99 41.68
C PHE A 146 2.20 -8.81 42.41
N LYS A 147 1.15 -8.22 41.83
CA LYS A 147 0.38 -7.08 42.37
C LYS A 147 1.26 -5.84 42.63
N LEU A 148 2.35 -5.67 41.91
CA LEU A 148 3.13 -4.45 41.88
C LEU A 148 2.35 -3.38 41.10
N ASP A 149 2.51 -2.12 41.50
CA ASP A 149 1.87 -1.01 40.75
C ASP A 149 2.56 -0.83 39.39
N ILE A 150 1.85 -1.25 38.35
CA ILE A 150 2.29 -1.17 36.94
C ILE A 150 1.82 0.11 36.25
N THR A 151 1.04 0.97 36.94
CA THR A 151 0.48 2.20 36.38
C THR A 151 1.54 3.11 35.77
N PRO A 152 2.70 3.39 36.42
CA PRO A 152 3.74 4.22 35.80
C PRO A 152 4.34 3.58 34.55
N MET A 153 4.47 2.25 34.52
CA MET A 153 5.02 1.55 33.37
C MET A 153 4.05 1.58 32.18
N ILE A 154 2.76 1.37 32.43
CA ILE A 154 1.71 1.46 31.40
C ILE A 154 1.66 2.89 30.84
N ALA A 155 1.72 3.91 31.73
CA ALA A 155 1.75 5.31 31.29
C ALA A 155 2.99 5.61 30.42
N GLY A 156 4.17 5.13 30.82
CA GLY A 156 5.41 5.28 30.02
C GLY A 156 5.35 4.59 28.67
N VAL A 157 4.84 3.36 28.61
CA VAL A 157 4.63 2.63 27.36
C VAL A 157 3.59 3.33 26.49
N GLY A 158 2.50 3.87 27.08
CA GLY A 158 1.47 4.63 26.37
C GLY A 158 2.01 5.89 25.72
N LEU A 159 2.83 6.67 26.44
CA LEU A 159 3.53 7.84 25.88
C LEU A 159 4.51 7.46 24.78
N GLY A 160 5.27 6.38 24.99
CA GLY A 160 6.17 5.84 23.96
C GLY A 160 5.43 5.38 22.69
N ALA A 161 4.28 4.70 22.86
CA ALA A 161 3.44 4.27 21.76
C ALA A 161 2.87 5.47 20.98
N LEU A 162 2.43 6.54 21.68
CA LEU A 162 1.98 7.78 21.06
C LEU A 162 3.11 8.43 20.22
N ALA A 163 4.31 8.54 20.80
CA ALA A 163 5.46 9.10 20.09
C ALA A 163 5.81 8.29 18.82
N ILE A 164 5.79 6.96 18.90
CA ILE A 164 6.00 6.08 17.75
C ILE A 164 4.87 6.25 16.72
N GLY A 165 3.62 6.34 17.18
CA GLY A 165 2.46 6.56 16.30
C GLY A 165 2.59 7.86 15.51
N LEU A 166 2.98 8.96 16.15
CA LEU A 166 3.24 10.24 15.49
C LEU A 166 4.42 10.15 14.50
N ALA A 167 5.49 9.46 14.87
CA ALA A 167 6.64 9.26 13.98
C ALA A 167 6.31 8.41 12.73
N LEU A 168 5.35 7.49 12.84
CA LEU A 168 4.90 6.61 11.75
C LEU A 168 3.68 7.14 11.00
N GLN A 169 3.13 8.30 11.39
CA GLN A 169 1.90 8.86 10.82
C GLN A 169 1.93 8.93 9.29
N SER A 170 2.99 9.49 8.71
CA SER A 170 3.14 9.60 7.25
C SER A 170 3.20 8.24 6.55
N THR A 171 3.80 7.24 7.19
CA THR A 171 3.86 5.87 6.64
C THR A 171 2.48 5.22 6.62
N LEU A 172 1.71 5.38 7.70
CA LEU A 172 0.34 4.90 7.80
C LEU A 172 -0.59 5.60 6.81
N THR A 173 -0.48 6.93 6.67
CA THR A 173 -1.23 7.71 5.67
C THR A 173 -0.99 7.16 4.27
N ASN A 174 0.27 6.95 3.88
CA ASN A 174 0.60 6.40 2.56
C ASN A 174 0.08 4.98 2.35
N PHE A 175 0.11 4.16 3.39
CA PHE A 175 -0.41 2.79 3.35
C PHE A 175 -1.93 2.79 3.12
N PHE A 176 -2.68 3.54 3.94
CA PHE A 176 -4.13 3.61 3.80
C PHE A 176 -4.58 4.26 2.49
N ALA A 177 -3.88 5.31 2.05
CA ALA A 177 -4.12 5.91 0.75
C ALA A 177 -3.90 4.88 -0.39
N GLY A 178 -2.86 4.05 -0.32
CA GLY A 178 -2.64 2.97 -1.27
C GLY A 178 -3.76 1.94 -1.27
N VAL A 179 -4.27 1.57 -0.11
CA VAL A 179 -5.44 0.66 0.01
C VAL A 179 -6.69 1.30 -0.61
N HIS A 180 -6.96 2.59 -0.35
CA HIS A 180 -8.08 3.32 -0.95
C HIS A 180 -7.97 3.40 -2.48
N ILE A 181 -6.79 3.75 -3.01
CA ILE A 181 -6.57 3.80 -4.46
C ILE A 181 -6.84 2.44 -5.10
N LEU A 182 -6.40 1.34 -4.48
CA LEU A 182 -6.62 -0.01 -4.99
C LEU A 182 -8.08 -0.48 -4.85
N SER A 183 -8.77 -0.04 -3.80
CA SER A 183 -10.17 -0.39 -3.52
C SER A 183 -11.14 0.37 -4.41
N ASP A 184 -11.03 1.69 -4.43
CA ASP A 184 -11.97 2.59 -5.11
C ASP A 184 -11.63 2.75 -6.60
N GLN A 185 -10.38 2.42 -6.97
CA GLN A 185 -9.87 2.44 -8.33
C GLN A 185 -10.11 3.76 -9.10
N PRO A 186 -9.83 4.94 -8.52
CA PRO A 186 -9.90 6.19 -9.26
C PRO A 186 -8.89 6.22 -10.41
N ILE A 187 -7.82 5.46 -10.28
CA ILE A 187 -6.79 5.18 -11.28
C ILE A 187 -6.44 3.69 -11.26
N ARG A 188 -6.06 3.16 -12.41
CA ARG A 188 -5.65 1.75 -12.61
C ARG A 188 -4.30 1.70 -13.30
N VAL A 189 -3.59 0.60 -13.14
CA VAL A 189 -2.36 0.36 -13.92
C VAL A 189 -2.71 0.35 -15.41
N GLY A 190 -1.99 1.17 -16.18
CA GLY A 190 -2.24 1.40 -17.61
C GLY A 190 -3.04 2.67 -17.91
N ASP A 191 -3.66 3.33 -16.93
CA ASP A 191 -4.38 4.58 -17.15
C ASP A 191 -3.41 5.73 -17.47
N PHE A 192 -3.81 6.57 -18.42
CA PHE A 192 -3.14 7.84 -18.71
C PHE A 192 -3.77 8.94 -17.87
N ILE A 193 -2.97 9.54 -17.02
CA ILE A 193 -3.41 10.55 -16.05
C ILE A 193 -2.63 11.84 -16.15
N GLU A 194 -3.27 12.93 -15.73
CA GLU A 194 -2.66 14.22 -15.47
C GLU A 194 -2.82 14.54 -13.97
N LEU A 195 -1.73 14.93 -13.31
CA LEU A 195 -1.72 15.25 -11.88
C LEU A 195 -1.82 16.75 -11.65
N ASP A 196 -0.81 17.46 -12.09
CA ASP A 196 -0.75 18.93 -12.07
C ASP A 196 -0.62 19.40 -13.52
N LYS A 197 -0.72 20.74 -13.73
CA LYS A 197 -0.52 21.29 -15.07
C LYS A 197 0.77 20.77 -15.69
N ASP A 198 0.64 20.15 -16.87
CA ASP A 198 1.73 19.60 -17.68
C ASP A 198 2.46 18.35 -17.13
N THR A 199 1.94 17.73 -16.05
CA THR A 199 2.47 16.48 -15.53
C THR A 199 1.60 15.30 -15.98
N TYR A 200 1.95 14.71 -17.13
CA TYR A 200 1.21 13.62 -17.76
C TYR A 200 2.01 12.32 -17.69
N GLY A 201 1.32 11.21 -17.52
CA GLY A 201 1.95 9.90 -17.59
C GLY A 201 1.00 8.72 -17.52
N VAL A 202 1.55 7.53 -17.74
CA VAL A 202 0.85 6.25 -17.62
C VAL A 202 1.16 5.64 -16.26
N VAL A 203 0.14 5.22 -15.54
CA VAL A 203 0.30 4.50 -14.27
C VAL A 203 0.95 3.15 -14.55
N GLU A 204 2.17 2.93 -14.03
CA GLU A 204 2.93 1.71 -14.26
C GLU A 204 2.74 0.68 -13.14
N ASP A 205 2.68 1.15 -11.88
CA ASP A 205 2.52 0.29 -10.71
C ASP A 205 1.92 1.08 -9.54
N ILE A 206 1.06 0.43 -8.77
CA ILE A 206 0.49 0.98 -7.54
C ILE A 206 0.98 0.13 -6.37
N GLY A 207 2.01 0.60 -5.69
CA GLY A 207 2.58 -0.06 -4.53
C GLY A 207 1.85 0.27 -3.23
N TRP A 208 2.23 -0.39 -2.14
CA TRP A 208 1.62 -0.18 -0.82
C TRP A 208 1.87 1.23 -0.25
N ARG A 209 2.94 1.92 -0.66
CA ARG A 209 3.34 3.25 -0.17
C ARG A 209 3.37 4.32 -1.25
N SER A 210 3.65 3.96 -2.49
CA SER A 210 3.86 4.90 -3.58
C SER A 210 3.38 4.31 -4.91
N THR A 211 2.88 5.18 -5.76
CA THR A 211 2.49 4.89 -7.14
C THR A 211 3.61 5.32 -8.08
N ARG A 212 3.86 4.52 -9.11
CA ARG A 212 4.84 4.78 -10.17
C ARG A 212 4.12 5.17 -11.44
N ILE A 213 4.53 6.29 -12.04
CA ILE A 213 3.94 6.84 -13.24
C ILE A 213 5.06 7.04 -14.25
N ARG A 214 4.93 6.44 -15.43
CA ARG A 214 5.85 6.64 -16.53
C ARG A 214 5.44 7.89 -17.29
N MET A 215 6.31 8.90 -17.26
CA MET A 215 6.09 10.17 -17.95
C MET A 215 6.25 10.04 -19.46
N LEU A 216 5.77 11.01 -20.22
CA LEU A 216 5.94 11.07 -21.68
C LEU A 216 7.41 11.14 -22.12
N THR A 217 8.30 11.59 -21.25
CA THR A 217 9.75 11.63 -21.44
C THR A 217 10.44 10.30 -21.11
N ASP A 218 9.66 9.24 -20.86
CA ASP A 218 10.09 7.90 -20.46
C ASP A 218 10.79 7.83 -19.08
N ASN A 219 10.72 8.90 -18.30
CA ASN A 219 11.20 8.93 -16.92
C ASN A 219 10.12 8.40 -15.96
N LEU A 220 10.55 7.85 -14.84
CA LEU A 220 9.66 7.32 -13.81
C LEU A 220 9.43 8.35 -12.70
N LEU A 221 8.21 8.82 -12.56
CA LEU A 221 7.75 9.64 -11.45
C LEU A 221 7.24 8.75 -10.34
N ILE A 222 7.81 8.86 -9.13
CA ILE A 222 7.39 8.10 -7.95
C ILE A 222 6.72 9.04 -6.97
N ILE A 223 5.42 8.84 -6.74
CA ILE A 223 4.61 9.70 -5.87
C ILE A 223 4.15 8.91 -4.65
N PRO A 224 4.32 9.41 -3.42
CA PRO A 224 3.70 8.84 -2.23
C PRO A 224 2.18 8.79 -2.38
N ASN A 225 1.55 7.67 -2.02
CA ASN A 225 0.11 7.48 -2.20
C ASN A 225 -0.74 8.52 -1.45
N GLY A 226 -0.30 8.96 -0.26
CA GLY A 226 -0.97 10.03 0.48
C GLY A 226 -1.04 11.32 -0.32
N LYS A 227 0.09 11.75 -0.92
CA LYS A 227 0.12 12.93 -1.77
C LYS A 227 -0.72 12.75 -3.05
N LEU A 228 -0.72 11.55 -3.62
CA LEU A 228 -1.52 11.26 -4.81
C LEU A 228 -3.03 11.31 -4.51
N ALA A 229 -3.46 10.80 -3.36
CA ALA A 229 -4.86 10.82 -2.93
C ALA A 229 -5.38 12.21 -2.56
N GLU A 230 -4.50 13.14 -2.18
CA GLU A 230 -4.85 14.54 -1.87
C GLU A 230 -4.91 15.43 -3.13
N ASN A 231 -4.28 15.02 -4.23
CA ASN A 231 -4.22 15.80 -5.46
C ASN A 231 -5.47 15.58 -6.34
N ASN A 232 -5.81 16.61 -7.13
CA ASN A 232 -6.76 16.45 -8.21
C ASN A 232 -6.11 15.64 -9.33
N ILE A 233 -6.76 14.55 -9.73
CA ILE A 233 -6.29 13.67 -10.81
C ILE A 233 -7.30 13.76 -11.96
N ILE A 234 -6.80 14.06 -13.16
CA ILE A 234 -7.59 13.91 -14.39
C ILE A 234 -7.22 12.57 -15.01
N ASN A 235 -8.18 11.64 -15.02
CA ASN A 235 -8.00 10.33 -15.65
C ASN A 235 -8.58 10.35 -17.06
N TYR A 236 -7.70 10.36 -18.06
CA TYR A 236 -8.07 10.39 -19.47
C TYR A 236 -8.48 9.01 -20.04
N SER A 237 -8.28 7.95 -19.26
CA SER A 237 -8.69 6.59 -19.64
C SER A 237 -10.10 6.24 -19.17
N MET A 238 -10.72 7.10 -18.35
CA MET A 238 -12.04 6.89 -17.76
C MET A 238 -12.99 8.05 -18.03
N PRO A 239 -14.31 7.84 -18.15
CA PRO A 239 -15.00 6.55 -18.26
C PRO A 239 -14.80 5.86 -19.60
N LYS A 240 -14.32 6.59 -20.62
CA LYS A 240 -13.94 6.12 -21.95
C LYS A 240 -12.64 6.76 -22.36
N GLN A 241 -11.84 6.07 -23.19
CA GLN A 241 -10.57 6.58 -23.68
C GLN A 241 -10.71 7.72 -24.69
N ASP A 242 -11.83 7.78 -25.39
CA ASP A 242 -12.12 8.83 -26.37
C ASP A 242 -12.67 10.09 -25.69
N PHE A 243 -12.03 11.23 -25.93
CA PHE A 243 -12.44 12.51 -25.37
C PHE A 243 -12.22 13.67 -26.35
N SER A 244 -12.81 14.83 -26.03
CA SER A 244 -12.69 16.03 -26.86
C SER A 244 -11.49 16.88 -26.44
N ILE A 245 -10.73 17.33 -27.43
CA ILE A 245 -9.67 18.30 -27.25
C ILE A 245 -10.14 19.68 -27.71
N TRP A 246 -9.80 20.70 -26.96
CA TRP A 246 -10.08 22.09 -27.27
C TRP A 246 -8.83 22.74 -27.81
N ILE A 247 -8.91 23.25 -29.05
CA ILE A 247 -7.80 23.92 -29.72
C ILE A 247 -8.12 25.40 -29.81
N PRO A 248 -7.49 26.24 -28.99
CA PRO A 248 -7.70 27.69 -29.05
C PRO A 248 -7.05 28.25 -30.32
N CYS A 249 -7.78 29.13 -31.00
CA CYS A 249 -7.36 29.83 -32.20
C CYS A 249 -7.82 31.30 -32.12
N GLY A 250 -7.30 32.13 -33.00
CA GLY A 250 -7.69 33.53 -33.08
C GLY A 250 -7.59 34.07 -34.50
N VAL A 251 -8.46 35.03 -34.84
CA VAL A 251 -8.47 35.72 -36.12
C VAL A 251 -8.54 37.23 -35.91
N ALA A 252 -8.12 38.04 -36.93
CA ALA A 252 -8.18 39.48 -36.89
C ALA A 252 -9.64 39.98 -36.75
N TYR A 253 -9.81 41.13 -36.17
CA TYR A 253 -11.12 41.76 -35.94
C TYR A 253 -11.90 42.05 -37.25
N GLU A 254 -11.19 42.27 -38.34
CA GLU A 254 -11.74 42.54 -39.67
C GLU A 254 -12.21 41.29 -40.40
N SER A 255 -12.00 40.07 -39.82
CA SER A 255 -12.37 38.79 -40.44
C SER A 255 -13.90 38.63 -40.51
N ASP A 256 -14.36 38.06 -41.61
CA ASP A 256 -15.75 37.59 -41.72
C ASP A 256 -15.94 36.33 -40.84
N LEU A 257 -16.64 36.53 -39.73
CA LEU A 257 -16.84 35.49 -38.71
C LEU A 257 -17.62 34.28 -39.24
N LYS A 258 -18.60 34.46 -40.15
CA LYS A 258 -19.33 33.34 -40.76
C LYS A 258 -18.42 32.50 -41.65
N LYS A 259 -17.54 33.17 -42.39
CA LYS A 259 -16.52 32.50 -43.23
C LYS A 259 -15.54 31.74 -42.39
N VAL A 260 -15.03 32.33 -41.29
CA VAL A 260 -14.10 31.69 -40.36
C VAL A 260 -14.67 30.41 -39.75
N GLU A 261 -15.93 30.47 -39.28
CA GLU A 261 -16.63 29.31 -38.71
C GLU A 261 -16.75 28.18 -39.72
N ARG A 262 -17.28 28.50 -40.93
CA ARG A 262 -17.45 27.52 -42.00
C ARG A 262 -16.12 26.83 -42.35
N VAL A 263 -15.09 27.63 -42.64
CA VAL A 263 -13.76 27.11 -43.06
C VAL A 263 -13.13 26.26 -41.95
N THR A 264 -13.22 26.70 -40.70
CA THR A 264 -12.69 25.94 -39.58
C THR A 264 -13.40 24.61 -39.39
N LEU A 265 -14.75 24.58 -39.54
CA LEU A 265 -15.51 23.33 -39.47
C LEU A 265 -15.20 22.39 -40.63
N GLU A 266 -15.01 22.90 -41.86
CA GLU A 266 -14.58 22.09 -43.02
C GLU A 266 -13.21 21.42 -42.73
N VAL A 267 -12.22 22.17 -42.28
CA VAL A 267 -10.90 21.64 -41.90
C VAL A 267 -11.01 20.64 -40.75
N SER A 268 -11.82 20.95 -39.74
CA SER A 268 -12.02 20.05 -38.60
C SER A 268 -12.61 18.70 -39.00
N ARG A 269 -13.60 18.70 -39.91
CA ARG A 269 -14.20 17.46 -40.45
C ARG A 269 -13.21 16.65 -41.29
N GLU A 270 -12.35 17.33 -42.06
CA GLU A 270 -11.28 16.67 -42.82
C GLU A 270 -10.28 15.99 -41.88
N ILE A 271 -9.81 16.69 -40.85
CA ILE A 271 -8.92 16.13 -39.82
C ILE A 271 -9.55 14.93 -39.12
N GLN A 272 -10.84 15.02 -38.72
CA GLN A 272 -11.53 13.90 -38.08
C GLN A 272 -11.58 12.64 -38.96
N LYS A 273 -11.66 12.80 -40.29
CA LYS A 273 -11.73 11.69 -41.25
C LYS A 273 -10.37 11.11 -41.62
N THR A 274 -9.35 11.95 -41.72
CA THR A 274 -8.06 11.59 -42.34
C THR A 274 -6.95 11.31 -41.36
N VAL A 275 -6.94 11.99 -40.22
CA VAL A 275 -5.83 11.88 -39.25
C VAL A 275 -6.03 10.67 -38.36
N GLU A 276 -4.95 9.88 -38.24
CA GLU A 276 -4.90 8.75 -37.32
C GLU A 276 -5.03 9.23 -35.87
N GLY A 277 -5.86 8.52 -35.09
CA GLY A 277 -6.16 8.89 -33.70
C GLY A 277 -7.36 9.86 -33.54
N ALA A 278 -7.88 10.43 -34.63
CA ALA A 278 -9.14 11.17 -34.58
C ALA A 278 -10.35 10.22 -34.63
N VAL A 279 -11.49 10.62 -34.07
CA VAL A 279 -12.77 9.85 -34.11
C VAL A 279 -13.55 10.26 -35.36
N LYS A 280 -13.64 9.38 -36.36
CA LYS A 280 -14.13 9.68 -37.70
C LYS A 280 -15.58 10.17 -37.75
N ASP A 281 -16.44 9.64 -36.88
CA ASP A 281 -17.89 9.91 -36.88
C ASP A 281 -18.28 11.05 -35.92
N TYR A 282 -17.31 11.77 -35.39
CA TYR A 282 -17.58 12.91 -34.53
C TYR A 282 -17.75 14.19 -35.34
N GLU A 283 -18.86 14.88 -35.12
CA GLU A 283 -19.09 16.20 -35.70
C GLU A 283 -18.35 17.27 -34.88
N PRO A 284 -17.34 17.96 -35.44
CA PRO A 284 -16.58 18.98 -34.75
C PRO A 284 -17.46 20.16 -34.31
N VAL A 285 -17.05 20.77 -33.18
CA VAL A 285 -17.76 21.95 -32.66
C VAL A 285 -16.86 23.17 -32.76
N PHE A 286 -17.46 24.27 -33.17
CA PHE A 286 -16.81 25.59 -33.20
C PHE A 286 -17.54 26.56 -32.25
N ARG A 287 -16.80 27.37 -31.51
CA ARG A 287 -17.37 28.43 -30.66
C ARG A 287 -16.41 29.62 -30.58
N TYR A 288 -16.94 30.81 -30.83
CA TYR A 288 -16.27 32.03 -30.42
C TYR A 288 -16.24 32.12 -28.89
N LYS A 289 -15.11 32.55 -28.32
CA LYS A 289 -14.91 32.56 -26.89
C LYS A 289 -15.01 33.99 -26.33
N GLU A 290 -14.22 34.90 -26.89
CA GLU A 290 -14.09 36.26 -26.39
C GLU A 290 -13.42 37.18 -27.42
N PHE A 291 -13.57 38.49 -27.22
CA PHE A 291 -12.77 39.52 -27.86
C PHE A 291 -11.45 39.64 -27.10
N GLY A 292 -10.33 39.27 -27.72
CA GLY A 292 -8.99 39.41 -27.16
C GLY A 292 -8.37 40.78 -27.46
N ASP A 293 -7.13 41.01 -27.00
CA ASP A 293 -6.44 42.28 -27.12
C ASP A 293 -6.24 42.72 -28.59
N SER A 294 -6.01 41.78 -29.50
CA SER A 294 -5.76 42.08 -30.92
C SER A 294 -6.48 41.07 -31.84
N ASN A 295 -7.36 40.24 -31.35
CA ASN A 295 -8.00 39.17 -32.09
C ASN A 295 -9.36 38.80 -31.52
N ILE A 296 -10.15 38.08 -32.34
CA ILE A 296 -11.32 37.35 -31.83
C ILE A 296 -10.95 35.91 -31.61
N ASN A 297 -10.98 35.49 -30.33
CA ASN A 297 -10.64 34.14 -29.92
C ASN A 297 -11.80 33.17 -30.16
N PHE A 298 -11.47 32.00 -30.70
CA PHE A 298 -12.41 30.90 -30.86
C PHE A 298 -11.76 29.57 -30.45
N ILE A 299 -12.58 28.55 -30.32
CA ILE A 299 -12.21 27.19 -29.99
C ILE A 299 -12.74 26.24 -31.05
N ALA A 300 -11.84 25.43 -31.61
CA ALA A 300 -12.22 24.24 -32.37
C ALA A 300 -12.17 23.03 -31.46
N VAL A 301 -13.26 22.25 -31.41
CA VAL A 301 -13.36 21.05 -30.57
C VAL A 301 -13.37 19.84 -31.49
N LEU A 302 -12.33 19.01 -31.34
CA LEU A 302 -12.16 17.76 -32.04
C LEU A 302 -12.19 16.61 -31.04
N ARG A 303 -12.52 15.39 -31.49
CA ARG A 303 -12.55 14.21 -30.66
C ARG A 303 -11.43 13.26 -31.05
N ILE A 304 -10.74 12.72 -30.04
CA ILE A 304 -9.61 11.82 -30.22
C ILE A 304 -9.90 10.48 -29.54
N ARG A 305 -9.26 9.40 -30.02
CA ARG A 305 -9.47 8.02 -29.53
C ARG A 305 -8.74 7.73 -28.24
N ASP A 306 -7.58 8.32 -28.06
CA ASP A 306 -6.70 8.08 -26.94
C ASP A 306 -5.89 9.34 -26.60
N PRO A 307 -5.35 9.45 -25.38
CA PRO A 307 -4.63 10.64 -24.92
C PRO A 307 -3.39 11.01 -25.75
N MET A 308 -2.69 10.03 -26.33
CA MET A 308 -1.49 10.27 -27.13
C MET A 308 -1.80 10.88 -28.49
N SER A 309 -2.94 10.55 -29.04
CA SER A 309 -3.45 11.10 -30.32
C SER A 309 -3.66 12.62 -30.27
N ARG A 310 -3.78 13.22 -29.05
CA ARG A 310 -3.89 14.68 -28.86
C ARG A 310 -2.80 15.45 -29.59
N PHE A 311 -1.58 15.00 -29.50
CA PHE A 311 -0.44 15.71 -30.06
C PHE A 311 -0.44 15.70 -31.58
N VAL A 312 -0.73 14.55 -32.17
CA VAL A 312 -0.80 14.37 -33.62
C VAL A 312 -1.98 15.13 -34.23
N VAL A 313 -3.17 14.93 -33.69
CA VAL A 313 -4.39 15.58 -34.21
C VAL A 313 -4.32 17.09 -34.08
N ARG A 314 -3.82 17.63 -32.96
CA ARG A 314 -3.62 19.08 -32.80
C ARG A 314 -2.62 19.65 -33.80
N ASN A 315 -1.48 18.96 -33.99
CA ASN A 315 -0.45 19.37 -34.92
C ASN A 315 -0.97 19.44 -36.35
N GLU A 316 -1.62 18.38 -36.82
CA GLU A 316 -2.16 18.33 -38.19
C GLU A 316 -3.30 19.33 -38.40
N PHE A 317 -4.16 19.51 -37.40
CA PHE A 317 -5.20 20.54 -37.44
C PHE A 317 -4.61 21.95 -37.59
N ILE A 318 -3.61 22.30 -36.80
CA ILE A 318 -2.97 23.65 -36.88
C ILE A 318 -2.35 23.89 -38.26
N LYS A 319 -1.68 22.89 -38.83
CA LYS A 319 -1.10 22.99 -40.17
C LYS A 319 -2.15 23.18 -41.24
N ALA A 320 -3.18 22.32 -41.24
CA ALA A 320 -4.25 22.37 -42.21
C ALA A 320 -5.05 23.67 -42.11
N LEU A 321 -5.35 24.11 -40.88
CA LEU A 321 -6.08 25.36 -40.64
C LEU A 321 -5.29 26.57 -41.15
N LYS A 322 -3.98 26.63 -40.86
CA LYS A 322 -3.09 27.69 -41.33
C LYS A 322 -3.04 27.76 -42.85
N GLU A 323 -2.90 26.61 -43.55
CA GLU A 323 -2.87 26.54 -44.98
C GLU A 323 -4.21 26.99 -45.60
N ARG A 324 -5.33 26.51 -45.05
CA ARG A 324 -6.66 26.87 -45.51
C ARG A 324 -6.98 28.35 -45.29
N PHE A 325 -6.64 28.92 -44.15
CA PHE A 325 -6.82 30.36 -43.85
C PHE A 325 -6.03 31.24 -44.82
N ASN A 326 -4.81 30.86 -45.20
CA ASN A 326 -4.02 31.58 -46.20
C ASN A 326 -4.74 31.53 -47.58
N LYS A 327 -5.28 30.39 -48.00
CA LYS A 327 -6.02 30.27 -49.29
C LYS A 327 -7.29 31.09 -49.33
N GLU A 328 -7.95 31.22 -48.18
CA GLU A 328 -9.22 31.95 -48.03
C GLU A 328 -9.02 33.44 -47.66
N ASN A 329 -7.78 33.93 -47.58
CA ASN A 329 -7.44 35.28 -47.12
C ASN A 329 -8.05 35.61 -45.72
N ILE A 330 -8.03 34.64 -44.81
CA ILE A 330 -8.40 34.82 -43.42
C ILE A 330 -7.11 35.13 -42.65
N GLU A 331 -7.06 36.27 -42.02
CA GLU A 331 -5.86 36.73 -41.29
C GLU A 331 -5.82 36.16 -39.88
N ILE A 332 -4.70 35.52 -39.52
CA ILE A 332 -4.38 35.18 -38.15
C ILE A 332 -3.70 36.40 -37.56
N SER A 333 -4.35 37.04 -36.59
CA SER A 333 -3.94 38.32 -36.03
C SER A 333 -2.55 38.33 -35.49
N TRP A 334 -1.83 39.40 -35.79
CA TRP A 334 -0.60 39.80 -35.11
C TRP A 334 -0.96 40.68 -33.91
N PRO A 335 -0.05 40.89 -32.93
CA PRO A 335 -0.21 41.93 -31.91
C PRO A 335 -0.33 43.29 -32.59
N VAL A 336 -1.48 43.97 -32.46
CA VAL A 336 -1.74 45.29 -33.09
C VAL A 336 -1.63 46.37 -32.06
N ARG A 337 -0.97 47.51 -32.45
CA ARG A 337 -0.93 48.74 -31.65
C ARG A 337 -1.39 49.91 -32.52
N LYS A 338 -2.39 50.64 -32.05
CA LYS A 338 -2.75 51.94 -32.67
C LYS A 338 -1.91 53.04 -32.05
N ILE A 339 -1.12 53.74 -32.89
CA ILE A 339 -0.30 54.84 -32.48
C ILE A 339 -0.97 56.14 -32.96
N TYR A 340 -1.30 57.02 -32.03
CA TYR A 340 -1.83 58.34 -32.32
C TYR A 340 -0.71 59.34 -32.21
N ASN A 341 -0.30 59.94 -33.33
CA ASN A 341 0.62 61.11 -33.31
C ASN A 341 -0.19 62.35 -32.96
N MET A 342 -0.07 62.83 -31.73
CA MET A 342 -0.57 64.16 -31.41
C MET A 342 0.36 65.19 -32.03
N LYS A 343 -0.24 66.01 -32.91
CA LYS A 343 0.47 67.27 -33.44
C LYS A 343 0.40 68.30 -32.40
#